data_2e1bf8bdb6ac0d7e9b65d4024944a29b
#
_entry.id   2e1bf8bdb6ac0d7e9b65d4024944a29b
#
_cell.length_a   1.000
_cell.length_b   1.000
_cell.length_c   1.000
_cell.angle_alpha   90.00
_cell.angle_beta   90.00
_cell.angle_gamma   90.00
#
_symmetry.space_group_name_H-M   'P 1'
#
loop_
_entity.id
_entity.type
_entity.pdbx_description
1 polymer ?
#
loop_
_entity_poly.entity_id
_entity_poly.type
_entity_poly.pdbx_seq_one_letter_code
_entity_poly.pdbx_strand_id
1 'polypeptide(L)'
;ESDYKTLISITEKLTGFKIETIKVTDYNAAVEAMRAGRAHIAWYGGKTYVKAAEIAQAEAFAAGVRPGEKDAGYYTYFVVKKDSEIKKFDDVKGKVLSLNTIGSTSGDLIPQVELSKINLSTKNKDHFENVFYAGSHDACLLSVINNQADVCGMSSRNYEARLEDGTFKKEDVRI
;
A
#
# COMPACT_ATOMS: atom_id res chain seq x y z
N GLU A 1 3.74 -8.57 12.88
CA GLU A 1 3.09 -9.30 14.01
C GLU A 1 2.79 -8.39 15.21
N SER A 2 3.63 -7.39 15.52
CA SER A 2 3.38 -6.49 16.65
C SER A 2 2.10 -5.66 16.49
N ASP A 3 1.82 -5.21 15.27
CA ASP A 3 0.74 -4.26 14.97
C ASP A 3 -0.67 -4.86 15.13
N TYR A 4 -0.79 -6.19 15.05
CA TYR A 4 -2.07 -6.88 15.16
C TYR A 4 -2.29 -7.63 16.50
N LYS A 5 -1.33 -7.59 17.42
CA LYS A 5 -1.43 -8.33 18.69
C LYS A 5 -2.68 -7.97 19.50
N THR A 6 -3.00 -6.68 19.58
CA THR A 6 -4.18 -6.21 20.29
C THR A 6 -5.47 -6.71 19.64
N LEU A 7 -5.57 -6.63 18.31
CA LEU A 7 -6.73 -7.11 17.57
C LEU A 7 -6.90 -8.63 17.74
N ILE A 8 -5.82 -9.40 17.63
CA ILE A 8 -5.81 -10.85 17.85
C ILE A 8 -6.32 -11.18 19.25
N SER A 9 -5.73 -10.57 20.29
CA SER A 9 -6.10 -10.81 21.68
C SER A 9 -7.58 -10.48 21.97
N ILE A 10 -8.09 -9.36 21.42
CA ILE A 10 -9.50 -8.99 21.56
C ILE A 10 -10.39 -10.01 20.85
N THR A 11 -10.03 -10.42 19.63
CA THR A 11 -10.80 -11.39 18.87
C THR A 11 -10.86 -12.74 19.57
N GLU A 12 -9.73 -13.24 20.07
CA GLU A 12 -9.68 -14.49 20.85
C GLU A 12 -10.58 -14.42 22.10
N LYS A 13 -10.52 -13.29 22.83
CA LYS A 13 -11.34 -13.07 24.01
C LYS A 13 -12.83 -13.04 23.71
N LEU A 14 -13.23 -12.42 22.61
CA LEU A 14 -14.64 -12.30 22.22
C LEU A 14 -15.23 -13.56 21.61
N THR A 15 -14.44 -14.31 20.87
CA THR A 15 -14.90 -15.49 20.12
C THR A 15 -14.65 -16.81 20.83
N GLY A 16 -13.69 -16.85 21.75
CA GLY A 16 -13.19 -18.10 22.37
C GLY A 16 -12.31 -18.96 21.45
N PHE A 17 -12.06 -18.51 20.22
CA PHE A 17 -11.20 -19.21 19.28
C PHE A 17 -9.75 -18.74 19.41
N LYS A 18 -8.82 -19.68 19.29
CA LYS A 18 -7.40 -19.36 19.12
C LYS A 18 -7.14 -18.87 17.71
N ILE A 19 -6.41 -17.75 17.57
CA ILE A 19 -6.06 -17.14 16.29
C ILE A 19 -4.63 -17.54 15.89
N GLU A 20 -4.52 -18.21 14.74
CA GLU A 20 -3.24 -18.48 14.10
C GLU A 20 -3.01 -17.52 12.95
N THR A 21 -1.84 -16.90 12.90
CA THR A 21 -1.49 -15.92 11.87
C THR A 21 -0.81 -16.60 10.68
N ILE A 22 -1.25 -16.30 9.47
CA ILE A 22 -0.65 -16.76 8.23
C ILE A 22 0.10 -15.62 7.59
N LYS A 23 1.42 -15.77 7.42
CA LYS A 23 2.22 -14.84 6.62
C LYS A 23 2.12 -15.22 5.15
N VAL A 24 1.84 -14.25 4.32
CA VAL A 24 1.76 -14.41 2.86
C VAL A 24 2.80 -13.51 2.18
N THR A 25 3.21 -13.88 0.99
CA THR A 25 4.25 -13.17 0.22
C THR A 25 3.74 -11.91 -0.44
N ASP A 26 2.45 -11.88 -0.80
CA ASP A 26 1.82 -10.76 -1.50
C ASP A 26 0.29 -10.77 -1.31
N TYR A 27 -0.38 -9.74 -1.84
CA TYR A 27 -1.83 -9.57 -1.73
C TYR A 27 -2.62 -10.70 -2.41
N ASN A 28 -2.14 -11.26 -3.52
CA ASN A 28 -2.83 -12.35 -4.21
C ASN A 28 -2.75 -13.65 -3.39
N ALA A 29 -1.61 -13.92 -2.75
CA ALA A 29 -1.46 -15.07 -1.86
C ALA A 29 -2.44 -15.03 -0.68
N ALA A 30 -2.77 -13.83 -0.16
CA ALA A 30 -3.81 -13.68 0.87
C ALA A 30 -5.20 -14.06 0.35
N VAL A 31 -5.55 -13.64 -0.87
CA VAL A 31 -6.82 -14.01 -1.52
C VAL A 31 -6.90 -15.51 -1.76
N GLU A 32 -5.82 -16.11 -2.26
CA GLU A 32 -5.77 -17.57 -2.51
C GLU A 32 -5.82 -18.38 -1.21
N ALA A 33 -5.22 -17.88 -0.12
CA ALA A 33 -5.34 -18.54 1.19
C ALA A 33 -6.81 -18.57 1.67
N MET A 34 -7.55 -17.47 1.47
CA MET A 34 -8.97 -17.42 1.80
C MET A 34 -9.81 -18.31 0.87
N ARG A 35 -9.59 -18.23 -0.45
CA ARG A 35 -10.27 -19.08 -1.43
C ARG A 35 -10.09 -20.57 -1.16
N ALA A 36 -8.92 -20.98 -0.67
CA ALA A 36 -8.60 -22.35 -0.30
C ALA A 36 -9.10 -22.75 1.10
N GLY A 37 -9.83 -21.87 1.80
CA GLY A 37 -10.32 -22.14 3.17
C GLY A 37 -9.23 -22.18 4.23
N ARG A 38 -8.01 -21.72 3.93
CA ARG A 38 -6.87 -21.68 4.87
C ARG A 38 -6.85 -20.42 5.72
N ALA A 39 -7.43 -19.34 5.24
CA ALA A 39 -7.61 -18.09 5.99
C ALA A 39 -9.11 -17.79 6.13
N HIS A 40 -9.57 -17.55 7.35
CA HIS A 40 -10.98 -17.22 7.64
C HIS A 40 -11.21 -15.72 7.75
N ILE A 41 -10.18 -14.97 8.16
CA ILE A 41 -10.19 -13.51 8.28
C ILE A 41 -8.92 -13.00 7.62
N ALA A 42 -9.05 -11.91 6.85
CA ALA A 42 -7.91 -11.24 6.24
C ALA A 42 -8.12 -9.72 6.22
N TRP A 43 -7.02 -8.97 6.25
CA TRP A 43 -7.03 -7.53 6.05
C TRP A 43 -6.71 -7.23 4.58
N TYR A 44 -7.63 -6.56 3.91
CA TYR A 44 -7.49 -6.21 2.50
C TYR A 44 -7.51 -4.69 2.27
N GLY A 45 -6.76 -4.21 1.29
CA GLY A 45 -7.06 -2.93 0.65
C GLY A 45 -8.22 -3.08 -0.35
N GLY A 46 -8.83 -1.96 -0.77
CA GLY A 46 -10.04 -1.99 -1.59
C GLY A 46 -9.93 -2.82 -2.87
N LYS A 47 -8.82 -2.68 -3.64
CA LYS A 47 -8.59 -3.47 -4.86
C LYS A 47 -8.54 -4.97 -4.57
N THR A 48 -7.81 -5.36 -3.55
CA THR A 48 -7.64 -6.77 -3.17
C THR A 48 -8.94 -7.34 -2.60
N TYR A 49 -9.71 -6.53 -1.85
CA TYR A 49 -11.01 -6.93 -1.35
C TYR A 49 -12.00 -7.25 -2.47
N VAL A 50 -12.10 -6.40 -3.50
CA VAL A 50 -12.97 -6.68 -4.67
C VAL A 50 -12.62 -8.04 -5.27
N LYS A 51 -11.35 -8.32 -5.49
CA LYS A 51 -10.91 -9.63 -5.98
C LYS A 51 -11.27 -10.77 -5.02
N ALA A 52 -11.07 -10.58 -3.71
CA ALA A 52 -11.41 -11.58 -2.70
C ALA A 52 -12.92 -11.86 -2.66
N ALA A 53 -13.76 -10.83 -2.78
CA ALA A 53 -15.21 -10.99 -2.88
C ALA A 53 -15.63 -11.81 -4.11
N GLU A 54 -15.01 -11.54 -5.26
CA GLU A 54 -15.32 -12.23 -6.52
C GLU A 54 -14.93 -13.72 -6.52
N ILE A 55 -13.73 -14.06 -6.06
CA ILE A 55 -13.17 -15.41 -6.22
C ILE A 55 -13.08 -16.23 -4.94
N ALA A 56 -13.15 -15.59 -3.77
CA ALA A 56 -13.10 -16.25 -2.46
C ALA A 56 -14.37 -16.02 -1.63
N GLN A 57 -15.38 -15.35 -2.20
CA GLN A 57 -16.65 -15.04 -1.54
C GLN A 57 -16.45 -14.29 -0.20
N ALA A 58 -15.42 -13.42 -0.15
CA ALA A 58 -15.12 -12.67 1.05
C ALA A 58 -16.17 -11.59 1.29
N GLU A 59 -16.61 -11.45 2.54
CA GLU A 59 -17.52 -10.41 2.99
C GLU A 59 -16.81 -9.42 3.91
N ALA A 60 -16.95 -8.11 3.66
CA ALA A 60 -16.42 -7.08 4.55
C ALA A 60 -17.33 -6.93 5.77
N PHE A 61 -16.82 -7.19 6.96
CA PHE A 61 -17.58 -7.04 8.20
C PHE A 61 -17.06 -5.88 9.08
N ALA A 62 -15.86 -5.36 8.81
CA ALA A 62 -15.28 -4.23 9.54
C ALA A 62 -14.32 -3.45 8.65
N ALA A 63 -14.12 -2.17 8.96
CA ALA A 63 -13.11 -1.33 8.36
C ALA A 63 -12.35 -0.56 9.45
N GLY A 64 -11.03 -0.43 9.27
CA GLY A 64 -10.19 0.28 10.23
C GLY A 64 -10.35 1.79 10.09
N VAL A 65 -10.70 2.46 11.17
CA VAL A 65 -10.74 3.91 11.29
C VAL A 65 -9.64 4.34 12.27
N ARG A 66 -8.90 5.40 11.95
CA ARG A 66 -7.90 5.94 12.86
C ARG A 66 -8.54 6.68 14.04
N PRO A 67 -7.90 6.72 15.20
CA PRO A 67 -8.35 7.56 16.30
C PRO A 67 -8.53 9.02 15.85
N GLY A 68 -9.73 9.57 16.07
CA GLY A 68 -10.07 10.96 15.67
C GLY A 68 -10.59 11.13 14.25
N GLU A 69 -10.51 10.12 13.39
CA GLU A 69 -11.14 10.11 12.06
C GLU A 69 -12.58 9.59 12.14
N LYS A 70 -13.43 10.01 11.21
CA LYS A 70 -14.82 9.54 11.10
C LYS A 70 -14.99 8.43 10.09
N ASP A 71 -14.08 8.36 9.12
CA ASP A 71 -14.18 7.48 7.95
C ASP A 71 -12.98 6.54 7.88
N ALA A 72 -13.19 5.35 7.32
CA ALA A 72 -12.14 4.37 7.06
C ALA A 72 -11.26 4.71 5.84
N GLY A 73 -11.46 5.88 5.24
CA GLY A 73 -10.71 6.36 4.07
C GLY A 73 -9.22 6.57 4.33
N TYR A 74 -8.45 6.61 3.26
CA TYR A 74 -7.04 7.01 3.24
C TYR A 74 -6.66 7.47 1.83
N TYR A 75 -5.52 8.11 1.71
CA TYR A 75 -5.05 8.69 0.45
C TYR A 75 -3.90 7.89 -0.14
N THR A 76 -3.70 8.06 -1.45
CA THR A 76 -2.45 7.73 -2.11
C THR A 76 -1.58 8.97 -2.13
N TYR A 77 -0.34 8.83 -1.67
CA TYR A 77 0.68 9.86 -1.78
C TYR A 77 1.68 9.49 -2.86
N PHE A 78 2.08 10.47 -3.66
CA PHE A 78 3.28 10.41 -4.47
C PHE A 78 4.39 11.11 -3.70
N VAL A 79 5.36 10.32 -3.27
CA VAL A 79 6.45 10.77 -2.39
C VAL A 79 7.72 10.92 -3.21
N VAL A 80 8.38 12.05 -3.06
CA VAL A 80 9.67 12.37 -3.68
C VAL A 80 10.65 12.84 -2.62
N LYS A 81 11.95 12.87 -2.91
CA LYS A 81 12.94 13.50 -2.02
C LYS A 81 12.61 14.98 -1.79
N LYS A 82 13.01 15.48 -0.64
CA LYS A 82 12.76 16.88 -0.25
C LYS A 82 13.32 17.88 -1.25
N ASP A 83 14.50 17.63 -1.78
CA ASP A 83 15.23 18.43 -2.75
C ASP A 83 14.95 18.07 -4.22
N SER A 84 14.04 17.12 -4.48
CA SER A 84 13.68 16.67 -5.83
C SER A 84 13.30 17.82 -6.75
N GLU A 85 13.64 17.71 -8.03
CA GLU A 85 13.20 18.61 -9.10
C GLU A 85 11.74 18.43 -9.51
N ILE A 86 11.10 17.30 -9.15
CA ILE A 86 9.68 17.04 -9.41
C ILE A 86 8.86 18.02 -8.56
N LYS A 87 8.25 19.04 -9.14
CA LYS A 87 7.46 20.08 -8.42
C LYS A 87 5.97 19.92 -8.62
N LYS A 88 5.54 19.26 -9.68
CA LYS A 88 4.15 18.96 -10.02
C LYS A 88 4.05 17.55 -10.59
N PHE A 89 2.84 17.02 -10.66
CA PHE A 89 2.61 15.62 -11.04
C PHE A 89 3.09 15.29 -12.46
N ASP A 90 3.01 16.24 -13.42
CA ASP A 90 3.51 16.05 -14.78
C ASP A 90 5.03 15.82 -14.86
N ASP A 91 5.79 16.30 -13.89
CA ASP A 91 7.26 16.18 -13.88
C ASP A 91 7.75 14.75 -13.62
N VAL A 92 6.83 13.80 -13.33
CA VAL A 92 7.16 12.38 -13.15
C VAL A 92 7.52 11.66 -14.47
N LYS A 93 7.18 12.26 -15.61
CA LYS A 93 7.55 11.72 -16.92
C LYS A 93 9.06 11.62 -17.05
N GLY A 94 9.54 10.48 -17.56
CA GLY A 94 10.98 10.21 -17.75
C GLY A 94 11.73 9.89 -16.44
N LYS A 95 11.05 9.79 -15.31
CA LYS A 95 11.65 9.51 -14.01
C LYS A 95 11.57 8.02 -13.66
N VAL A 96 12.29 7.60 -12.63
CA VAL A 96 12.20 6.26 -12.07
C VAL A 96 11.04 6.20 -11.07
N LEU A 97 10.03 5.39 -11.38
CA LEU A 97 8.83 5.21 -10.57
C LEU A 97 8.91 3.90 -9.79
N SER A 98 8.81 4.00 -8.47
CA SER A 98 8.61 2.85 -7.58
C SER A 98 7.13 2.70 -7.24
N LEU A 99 6.62 1.50 -7.36
CA LEU A 99 5.27 1.10 -6.92
C LEU A 99 5.40 0.09 -5.77
N ASN A 100 4.31 -0.13 -5.04
CA ASN A 100 4.35 -1.06 -3.92
C ASN A 100 4.33 -2.53 -4.39
N THR A 101 3.16 -3.09 -4.62
CA THR A 101 2.93 -4.48 -5.00
C THR A 101 1.74 -4.55 -5.93
N ILE A 102 1.79 -5.40 -6.93
CA ILE A 102 0.64 -5.68 -7.79
C ILE A 102 -0.54 -6.11 -6.91
N GLY A 103 -1.68 -5.42 -7.06
CA GLY A 103 -2.87 -5.64 -6.23
C GLY A 103 -3.05 -4.60 -5.12
N SER A 104 -2.04 -3.78 -4.81
CA SER A 104 -2.20 -2.67 -3.87
C SER A 104 -3.16 -1.61 -4.43
N THR A 105 -4.07 -1.13 -3.59
CA THR A 105 -4.98 -0.02 -3.96
C THR A 105 -4.18 1.27 -4.13
N SER A 106 -3.50 1.73 -3.08
CA SER A 106 -2.79 3.01 -3.05
C SER A 106 -1.38 2.96 -3.63
N GLY A 107 -0.76 1.79 -3.71
CA GLY A 107 0.60 1.66 -4.21
C GLY A 107 0.70 1.08 -5.62
N ASP A 108 -0.44 0.81 -6.28
CA ASP A 108 -0.48 0.25 -7.64
C ASP A 108 -1.68 0.80 -8.43
N LEU A 109 -2.92 0.50 -8.03
CA LEU A 109 -4.11 0.88 -8.81
C LEU A 109 -4.26 2.40 -8.94
N ILE A 110 -4.31 3.12 -7.82
CA ILE A 110 -4.53 4.57 -7.84
C ILE A 110 -3.38 5.31 -8.54
N PRO A 111 -2.09 5.01 -8.29
CA PRO A 111 -1.00 5.56 -9.09
C PRO A 111 -1.19 5.40 -10.60
N GLN A 112 -1.57 4.22 -11.08
CA GLN A 112 -1.80 3.99 -12.50
C GLN A 112 -2.99 4.80 -13.04
N VAL A 113 -4.09 4.93 -12.25
CA VAL A 113 -5.25 5.74 -12.62
C VAL A 113 -4.86 7.23 -12.71
N GLU A 114 -4.15 7.75 -11.73
CA GLU A 114 -3.72 9.16 -11.73
C GLU A 114 -2.76 9.46 -12.90
N LEU A 115 -1.80 8.58 -13.15
CA LEU A 115 -0.91 8.70 -14.31
C LEU A 115 -1.69 8.69 -15.64
N SER A 116 -2.74 7.87 -15.75
CA SER A 116 -3.54 7.81 -16.98
C SER A 116 -4.27 9.13 -17.27
N LYS A 117 -4.64 9.91 -16.25
CA LYS A 117 -5.28 11.22 -16.42
C LYS A 117 -4.37 12.26 -17.08
N ILE A 118 -3.05 12.08 -16.99
CA ILE A 118 -2.04 12.91 -17.66
C ILE A 118 -1.39 12.17 -18.85
N ASN A 119 -2.08 11.17 -19.41
CA ASN A 119 -1.65 10.38 -20.56
C ASN A 119 -0.32 9.62 -20.33
N LEU A 120 0.02 9.28 -19.11
CA LEU A 120 1.15 8.41 -18.78
C LEU A 120 0.67 7.00 -18.45
N SER A 121 1.49 6.00 -18.77
CA SER A 121 1.23 4.60 -18.49
C SER A 121 2.51 3.89 -18.07
N THR A 122 2.46 3.14 -17.00
CA THR A 122 3.56 2.30 -16.51
C THR A 122 3.93 1.16 -17.46
N LYS A 123 3.06 0.87 -18.42
CA LYS A 123 3.28 -0.15 -19.47
C LYS A 123 4.00 0.39 -20.70
N ASN A 124 4.05 1.72 -20.87
CA ASN A 124 4.78 2.36 -21.96
C ASN A 124 6.19 2.72 -21.50
N LYS A 125 7.18 2.07 -22.11
CA LYS A 125 8.61 2.23 -21.77
C LYS A 125 9.16 3.63 -22.07
N ASP A 126 8.50 4.40 -22.93
CA ASP A 126 8.92 5.76 -23.26
C ASP A 126 8.43 6.81 -22.25
N HIS A 127 7.55 6.40 -21.31
CA HIS A 127 6.98 7.32 -20.33
C HIS A 127 7.82 7.45 -19.06
N PHE A 128 8.64 6.46 -18.74
CA PHE A 128 9.45 6.39 -17.54
C PHE A 128 10.84 5.85 -17.87
N GLU A 129 11.86 6.33 -17.18
CA GLU A 129 13.19 5.72 -17.27
C GLU A 129 13.15 4.26 -16.77
N ASN A 130 12.46 4.03 -15.66
CA ASN A 130 12.18 2.70 -15.13
C ASN A 130 10.91 2.69 -14.29
N VAL A 131 10.25 1.53 -14.23
CA VAL A 131 9.13 1.27 -13.31
C VAL A 131 9.36 -0.08 -12.64
N PHE A 132 9.35 -0.12 -11.31
CA PHE A 132 9.49 -1.37 -10.58
C PHE A 132 8.57 -1.44 -9.36
N TYR A 133 8.30 -2.66 -8.92
CA TYR A 133 7.54 -2.94 -7.71
C TYR A 133 8.50 -3.26 -6.56
N ALA A 134 8.50 -2.44 -5.52
CA ALA A 134 9.40 -2.55 -4.38
C ALA A 134 9.00 -3.67 -3.38
N GLY A 135 7.78 -4.21 -3.51
CA GLY A 135 7.27 -5.30 -2.67
C GLY A 135 6.53 -4.85 -1.40
N SER A 136 6.74 -3.63 -0.91
CA SER A 136 6.02 -3.06 0.23
C SER A 136 6.00 -1.54 0.19
N HIS A 137 5.11 -0.91 0.98
CA HIS A 137 5.10 0.56 1.14
C HIS A 137 6.41 1.07 1.73
N ASP A 138 6.97 0.35 2.69
CA ASP A 138 8.23 0.72 3.33
C ASP A 138 9.39 0.67 2.33
N ALA A 139 9.50 -0.40 1.55
CA ALA A 139 10.52 -0.53 0.52
C ALA A 139 10.36 0.52 -0.60
N CYS A 140 9.12 0.87 -0.97
CA CYS A 140 8.82 1.96 -1.91
C CYS A 140 9.35 3.32 -1.38
N LEU A 141 9.04 3.67 -0.14
CA LEU A 141 9.55 4.88 0.51
C LEU A 141 11.07 4.89 0.59
N LEU A 142 11.67 3.80 1.05
CA LEU A 142 13.12 3.67 1.17
C LEU A 142 13.84 3.73 -0.19
N SER A 143 13.21 3.29 -1.27
CA SER A 143 13.78 3.41 -2.61
C SER A 143 13.98 4.89 -3.02
N VAL A 144 13.06 5.77 -2.62
CA VAL A 144 13.19 7.23 -2.84
C VAL A 144 14.29 7.81 -1.95
N ILE A 145 14.27 7.49 -0.66
CA ILE A 145 15.28 7.99 0.29
C ILE A 145 16.68 7.60 -0.14
N ASN A 146 16.87 6.38 -0.65
CA ASN A 146 18.16 5.82 -1.09
C ASN A 146 18.51 6.13 -2.56
N ASN A 147 17.80 7.04 -3.24
CA ASN A 147 18.02 7.41 -4.64
C ASN A 147 17.93 6.25 -5.65
N GLN A 148 17.14 5.22 -5.35
CA GLN A 148 16.84 4.11 -6.26
C GLN A 148 15.60 4.41 -7.12
N ALA A 149 14.75 5.33 -6.67
CA ALA A 149 13.61 5.86 -7.40
C ALA A 149 13.51 7.39 -7.20
N ASP A 150 12.95 8.08 -8.16
CA ASP A 150 12.63 9.51 -8.07
C ASP A 150 11.30 9.75 -7.37
N VAL A 151 10.35 8.83 -7.54
CA VAL A 151 9.00 8.94 -7.00
C VAL A 151 8.46 7.58 -6.56
N CYS A 152 7.73 7.58 -5.45
CA CYS A 152 7.05 6.40 -4.89
C CYS A 152 5.55 6.64 -4.73
N GLY A 153 4.72 5.71 -5.21
CA GLY A 153 3.29 5.67 -4.93
C GLY A 153 2.98 4.84 -3.68
N MET A 154 2.47 5.46 -2.61
CA MET A 154 2.22 4.74 -1.35
C MET A 154 0.97 5.20 -0.61
N SER A 155 0.57 4.41 0.39
CA SER A 155 -0.53 4.73 1.30
C SER A 155 -0.16 5.87 2.26
N SER A 156 -1.05 6.85 2.44
CA SER A 156 -0.91 7.89 3.46
C SER A 156 -0.75 7.29 4.87
N ARG A 157 -1.48 6.21 5.18
CA ARG A 157 -1.40 5.52 6.48
C ARG A 157 0.00 4.96 6.76
N ASN A 158 0.61 4.32 5.76
CA ASN A 158 1.97 3.81 5.90
C ASN A 158 2.99 4.95 5.99
N TYR A 159 2.84 5.99 5.17
CA TYR A 159 3.70 7.18 5.24
C TYR A 159 3.71 7.79 6.65
N GLU A 160 2.53 8.04 7.20
CA GLU A 160 2.38 8.66 8.51
C GLU A 160 2.88 7.74 9.63
N ALA A 161 2.60 6.44 9.58
CA ALA A 161 3.10 5.48 10.56
C ALA A 161 4.65 5.41 10.57
N ARG A 162 5.30 5.46 9.39
CA ARG A 162 6.77 5.46 9.30
C ARG A 162 7.39 6.80 9.72
N LEU A 163 6.66 7.89 9.56
CA LEU A 163 7.08 9.19 10.11
C LEU A 163 6.99 9.21 11.64
N GLU A 164 5.92 8.66 12.20
CA GLU A 164 5.70 8.57 13.65
C GLU A 164 6.72 7.66 14.36
N ASP A 165 7.07 6.52 13.75
CA ASP A 165 8.05 5.58 14.33
C ASP A 165 9.52 5.97 14.05
N GLY A 166 9.76 7.06 13.33
CA GLY A 166 11.09 7.58 13.05
C GLY A 166 11.86 6.82 11.97
N THR A 167 11.20 5.96 11.16
CA THR A 167 11.83 5.28 10.02
C THR A 167 12.42 6.28 9.04
N PHE A 168 11.83 7.45 8.89
CA PHE A 168 12.34 8.59 8.14
C PHE A 168 11.93 9.90 8.82
N LYS A 169 12.53 11.02 8.39
CA LYS A 169 12.21 12.35 8.89
C LYS A 169 11.47 13.18 7.85
N LYS A 170 10.68 14.14 8.30
CA LYS A 170 9.90 15.02 7.42
C LYS A 170 10.75 15.83 6.44
N GLU A 171 12.02 16.07 6.81
CA GLU A 171 13.01 16.72 5.95
C GLU A 171 13.61 15.85 4.86
N ASP A 172 13.44 14.53 4.91
CA ASP A 172 14.00 13.61 3.91
C ASP A 172 13.19 13.60 2.62
N VAL A 173 11.85 13.74 2.75
CA VAL A 173 10.92 13.61 1.63
C VAL A 173 9.79 14.65 1.69
N ARG A 174 9.05 14.76 0.60
CA ARG A 174 7.78 15.51 0.50
C ARG A 174 6.77 14.79 -0.39
N ILE A 175 5.53 15.18 -0.22
CA ILE A 175 4.38 14.75 -1.03
C ILE A 175 4.16 15.76 -2.15
#